data_88d978c2d1155dfb59874923769bcfda
#
_entry.id   88d978c2d1155dfb59874923769bcfda
#
_cell.length_a   1.000
_cell.length_b   1.000
_cell.length_c   1.000
_cell.angle_alpha   90.00
_cell.angle_beta   90.00
_cell.angle_gamma   90.00
#
_symmetry.space_group_name_H-M   'P 1'
#
loop_
_entity.id
_entity.type
_entity.pdbx_description
1 polymer ?
#
loop_
_entity_poly.entity_id
_entity_poly.type
_entity_poly.pdbx_seq_one_letter_code
_entity_poly.pdbx_strand_id
1 'polypeptide(L)'
;MILVSKLINEKSISKKVVRLITDRYKLQKRRWRGKAEDGVDFAFEMSETIHHGSVFYQTESHLYRICQLSEKVITIKLDYTSNEAANIGWQIGNLHMPMEVTESQIRVVDDPAVRNLFQNMGFDYQVESEIFQPIKGAIGIGHSHDHNMGHDHEHSH
;
A
#
# COMPACT_ATOMS: atom_id res chain seq x y z
N MET A 1 25.95 6.13 -4.02
CA MET A 1 24.52 6.16 -3.60
C MET A 1 23.85 7.37 -4.23
N ILE A 2 22.75 7.18 -4.93
CA ILE A 2 22.03 8.21 -5.67
C ILE A 2 20.80 8.61 -4.88
N LEU A 3 20.55 9.92 -4.69
CA LEU A 3 19.36 10.43 -4.02
C LEU A 3 18.21 10.59 -5.03
N VAL A 4 17.05 10.05 -4.69
CA VAL A 4 15.80 10.14 -5.46
C VAL A 4 14.77 10.92 -4.65
N SER A 5 14.27 12.04 -5.20
CA SER A 5 13.28 12.90 -4.55
C SER A 5 11.97 13.05 -5.34
N LYS A 6 11.91 12.55 -6.57
CA LYS A 6 10.74 12.58 -7.44
C LYS A 6 10.73 11.40 -8.40
N LEU A 7 9.55 11.02 -8.89
CA LEU A 7 9.38 10.04 -9.95
C LEU A 7 9.59 10.67 -11.33
N ILE A 8 9.82 9.81 -12.30
CA ILE A 8 10.00 10.20 -13.71
C ILE A 8 8.77 9.73 -14.50
N ASN A 9 8.12 10.68 -15.20
CA ASN A 9 6.96 10.39 -16.06
C ASN A 9 7.36 10.04 -17.49
N GLU A 10 8.44 9.30 -17.67
CA GLU A 10 8.94 8.97 -19.00
C GLU A 10 8.60 7.53 -19.38
N LYS A 11 8.02 7.37 -20.57
CA LYS A 11 7.74 6.07 -21.21
C LYS A 11 8.76 5.82 -22.34
N SER A 12 10.04 5.80 -22.01
CA SER A 12 11.06 5.46 -23.01
C SER A 12 11.07 3.95 -23.28
N ILE A 13 10.70 3.54 -24.48
CA ILE A 13 10.62 2.14 -24.92
C ILE A 13 12.01 1.56 -25.27
N SER A 14 13.03 2.40 -25.47
CA SER A 14 14.33 1.99 -25.99
C SER A 14 15.40 1.69 -24.93
N LYS A 15 15.15 2.03 -23.65
CA LYS A 15 16.13 1.86 -22.58
C LYS A 15 15.99 0.48 -21.91
N LYS A 16 17.12 -0.10 -21.51
CA LYS A 16 17.14 -1.33 -20.73
C LYS A 16 16.55 -1.09 -19.33
N VAL A 17 15.58 -1.89 -18.94
CA VAL A 17 14.96 -1.77 -17.60
C VAL A 17 15.81 -2.49 -16.57
N VAL A 18 16.17 -1.78 -15.49
CA VAL A 18 16.81 -2.30 -14.28
C VAL A 18 15.78 -2.22 -13.15
N ARG A 19 15.58 -3.32 -12.45
CA ARG A 19 14.58 -3.40 -11.37
C ARG A 19 15.22 -3.10 -10.02
N LEU A 20 14.46 -2.41 -9.17
CA LEU A 20 14.73 -2.34 -7.74
C LEU A 20 13.61 -3.10 -7.05
N ILE A 21 13.93 -4.29 -6.55
CA ILE A 21 12.98 -5.18 -5.89
C ILE A 21 12.82 -4.76 -4.43
N THR A 22 11.58 -4.59 -3.98
CA THR A 22 11.29 -4.16 -2.61
C THR A 22 9.87 -4.55 -2.17
N ASP A 23 9.63 -4.52 -0.86
CA ASP A 23 8.31 -4.79 -0.30
C ASP A 23 7.42 -3.53 -0.24
N ARG A 24 6.12 -3.73 -0.08
CA ARG A 24 5.11 -2.69 0.04
C ARG A 24 5.38 -1.73 1.22
N TYR A 25 5.87 -2.25 2.34
CA TYR A 25 6.08 -1.44 3.56
C TYR A 25 7.20 -0.42 3.37
N LYS A 26 8.23 -0.73 2.58
CA LYS A 26 9.25 0.25 2.20
C LYS A 26 8.69 1.32 1.28
N LEU A 27 7.83 0.94 0.32
CA LEU A 27 7.22 1.89 -0.62
C LEU A 27 6.29 2.90 0.07
N GLN A 28 5.75 2.57 1.23
CA GLN A 28 4.92 3.47 2.05
C GLN A 28 5.74 4.49 2.84
N LYS A 29 7.05 4.25 3.01
CA LYS A 29 7.92 5.15 3.77
C LYS A 29 8.36 6.34 2.92
N ARG A 30 8.33 7.53 3.51
CA ARG A 30 8.87 8.74 2.87
C ARG A 30 10.38 8.65 2.62
N ARG A 31 11.13 7.99 3.54
CA ARG A 31 12.59 7.84 3.48
C ARG A 31 12.97 6.39 3.63
N TRP A 32 13.74 5.88 2.66
CA TRP A 32 14.26 4.52 2.70
C TRP A 32 15.45 4.36 1.75
N ARG A 33 16.10 3.20 1.79
CA ARG A 33 17.22 2.85 0.91
C ARG A 33 16.94 1.52 0.23
N GLY A 34 17.42 1.40 -1.00
CA GLY A 34 17.35 0.18 -1.79
C GLY A 34 18.51 0.04 -2.75
N LYS A 35 18.75 -1.18 -3.19
CA LYS A 35 19.76 -1.53 -4.18
C LYS A 35 19.07 -2.10 -5.41
N ALA A 36 19.41 -1.60 -6.59
CA ALA A 36 18.92 -2.16 -7.85
C ALA A 36 19.67 -3.44 -8.24
N GLU A 37 19.14 -4.21 -9.19
CA GLU A 37 19.70 -5.48 -9.62
C GLU A 37 21.11 -5.37 -10.20
N ASP A 38 21.47 -4.24 -10.74
CA ASP A 38 22.82 -3.94 -11.23
C ASP A 38 23.81 -3.50 -10.15
N GLY A 39 23.37 -3.49 -8.89
CA GLY A 39 24.19 -3.16 -7.73
C GLY A 39 24.22 -1.67 -7.37
N VAL A 40 23.54 -0.80 -8.11
CA VAL A 40 23.47 0.63 -7.78
C VAL A 40 22.64 0.87 -6.54
N ASP A 41 23.19 1.64 -5.60
CA ASP A 41 22.52 2.01 -4.33
C ASP A 41 21.76 3.33 -4.47
N PHE A 42 20.51 3.32 -4.02
CA PHE A 42 19.61 4.47 -4.03
C PHE A 42 19.14 4.82 -2.61
N ALA A 43 19.02 6.12 -2.34
CA ALA A 43 18.33 6.66 -1.19
C ALA A 43 17.09 7.43 -1.68
N PHE A 44 15.96 7.14 -1.08
CA PHE A 44 14.68 7.77 -1.43
C PHE A 44 14.29 8.77 -0.35
N GLU A 45 13.89 9.97 -0.77
CA GLU A 45 13.27 11.00 0.06
C GLU A 45 12.09 11.58 -0.74
N MET A 46 10.92 10.95 -0.61
CA MET A 46 9.77 11.17 -1.47
C MET A 46 8.68 11.98 -0.78
N SER A 47 8.08 12.92 -1.50
CA SER A 47 6.82 13.57 -1.12
C SER A 47 5.59 12.89 -1.73
N GLU A 48 5.78 12.16 -2.81
CA GLU A 48 4.75 11.41 -3.52
C GLU A 48 4.84 9.91 -3.23
N THR A 49 3.75 9.19 -3.51
CA THR A 49 3.72 7.74 -3.31
C THR A 49 4.41 7.01 -4.44
N ILE A 50 5.25 6.07 -4.05
CA ILE A 50 5.88 5.13 -4.98
C ILE A 50 5.02 3.89 -5.08
N HIS A 51 4.79 3.40 -6.30
CA HIS A 51 4.02 2.19 -6.59
C HIS A 51 4.85 1.18 -7.36
N HIS A 52 4.33 -0.06 -7.47
CA HIS A 52 4.85 -1.02 -8.43
C HIS A 52 4.87 -0.40 -9.84
N GLY A 53 5.98 -0.58 -10.56
CA GLY A 53 6.14 -0.03 -11.90
C GLY A 53 6.58 1.43 -11.97
N SER A 54 6.64 2.17 -10.85
CA SER A 54 7.13 3.55 -10.83
C SER A 54 8.56 3.63 -11.36
N VAL A 55 8.81 4.57 -12.26
CA VAL A 55 10.15 4.90 -12.75
C VAL A 55 10.72 6.01 -11.89
N PHE A 56 11.90 5.80 -11.32
CA PHE A 56 12.47 6.73 -10.34
C PHE A 56 13.84 7.28 -10.72
N TYR A 57 14.53 6.64 -11.68
CA TYR A 57 15.83 7.10 -12.17
C TYR A 57 16.06 6.62 -13.60
N GLN A 58 16.87 7.37 -14.35
CA GLN A 58 17.30 6.97 -15.69
C GLN A 58 18.69 7.48 -16.03
N THR A 59 19.36 6.74 -16.90
CA THR A 59 20.59 7.13 -17.61
C THR A 59 20.30 7.20 -19.11
N GLU A 60 21.32 7.40 -19.92
CA GLU A 60 21.18 7.31 -21.38
C GLU A 60 20.71 5.92 -21.83
N SER A 61 21.19 4.86 -21.18
CA SER A 61 20.97 3.46 -21.58
C SER A 61 20.02 2.67 -20.69
N HIS A 62 19.76 3.11 -19.43
CA HIS A 62 18.98 2.37 -18.45
C HIS A 62 17.83 3.17 -17.87
N LEU A 63 16.73 2.45 -17.57
CA LEU A 63 15.55 2.94 -16.89
C LEU A 63 15.37 2.15 -15.61
N TYR A 64 15.38 2.81 -14.45
CA TYR A 64 15.23 2.15 -13.15
C TYR A 64 13.78 2.19 -12.71
N ARG A 65 13.24 1.01 -12.42
CA ARG A 65 11.83 0.81 -12.10
C ARG A 65 11.66 0.05 -10.79
N ILE A 66 10.67 0.45 -10.00
CA ILE A 66 10.26 -0.29 -8.79
C ILE A 66 9.57 -1.59 -9.19
N CYS A 67 10.01 -2.68 -8.57
CA CYS A 67 9.38 -3.99 -8.64
C CYS A 67 8.96 -4.41 -7.22
N GLN A 68 7.69 -4.25 -6.89
CA GLN A 68 7.16 -4.66 -5.60
C GLN A 68 7.10 -6.19 -5.53
N LEU A 69 7.50 -6.76 -4.40
CA LEU A 69 7.31 -8.18 -4.12
C LEU A 69 5.81 -8.50 -4.00
N SER A 70 5.42 -9.65 -4.52
CA SER A 70 4.09 -10.19 -4.28
C SER A 70 3.95 -10.62 -2.82
N GLU A 71 2.74 -10.55 -2.30
CA GLU A 71 2.38 -11.05 -0.96
C GLU A 71 1.12 -11.90 -1.04
N LYS A 72 0.89 -12.73 -0.03
CA LYS A 72 -0.33 -13.54 0.01
C LYS A 72 -1.52 -12.68 0.31
N VAL A 73 -2.53 -12.73 -0.55
CA VAL A 73 -3.78 -12.00 -0.45
C VAL A 73 -4.97 -12.94 -0.55
N ILE A 74 -6.03 -12.57 0.12
CA ILE A 74 -7.35 -13.15 -0.05
C ILE A 74 -8.08 -12.31 -1.09
N THR A 75 -8.54 -12.93 -2.16
CA THR A 75 -9.27 -12.29 -3.26
C THR A 75 -10.74 -12.74 -3.24
N ILE A 76 -11.65 -11.76 -3.26
CA ILE A 76 -13.09 -11.96 -3.44
C ILE A 76 -13.50 -11.33 -4.76
N LYS A 77 -14.21 -12.08 -5.61
CA LYS A 77 -14.81 -11.53 -6.83
C LYS A 77 -16.04 -10.69 -6.48
N LEU A 78 -16.21 -9.58 -7.17
CA LEU A 78 -17.36 -8.67 -7.02
C LEU A 78 -18.45 -9.03 -8.04
N ASP A 79 -18.97 -10.25 -7.99
CA ASP A 79 -20.16 -10.70 -8.72
C ASP A 79 -21.43 -10.60 -7.86
N TYR A 80 -21.36 -9.79 -6.82
CA TYR A 80 -22.41 -9.54 -5.86
C TYR A 80 -23.25 -8.30 -6.19
N THR A 81 -24.40 -8.18 -5.54
CA THR A 81 -25.18 -6.94 -5.56
C THR A 81 -24.40 -5.80 -4.89
N SER A 82 -24.76 -4.55 -5.20
CA SER A 82 -24.13 -3.37 -4.57
C SER A 82 -24.22 -3.39 -3.04
N ASN A 83 -25.31 -3.93 -2.48
CA ASN A 83 -25.50 -4.04 -1.04
C ASN A 83 -24.53 -5.06 -0.42
N GLU A 84 -24.33 -6.19 -1.05
CA GLU A 84 -23.40 -7.23 -0.61
C GLU A 84 -21.95 -6.73 -0.68
N ALA A 85 -21.58 -6.10 -1.79
CA ALA A 85 -20.26 -5.51 -1.96
C ALA A 85 -19.98 -4.43 -0.89
N ALA A 86 -20.96 -3.58 -0.58
CA ALA A 86 -20.85 -2.57 0.48
C ALA A 86 -20.71 -3.21 1.86
N ASN A 87 -21.46 -4.29 2.14
CA ASN A 87 -21.36 -5.01 3.41
C ASN A 87 -19.97 -5.68 3.56
N ILE A 88 -19.44 -6.31 2.51
CA ILE A 88 -18.10 -6.89 2.50
C ILE A 88 -17.06 -5.80 2.84
N GLY A 89 -17.12 -4.67 2.15
CA GLY A 89 -16.21 -3.55 2.38
C GLY A 89 -16.29 -3.00 3.81
N TRP A 90 -17.51 -2.88 4.37
CA TRP A 90 -17.72 -2.43 5.74
C TRP A 90 -17.15 -3.42 6.76
N GLN A 91 -17.36 -4.72 6.59
CA GLN A 91 -16.82 -5.75 7.47
C GLN A 91 -15.28 -5.78 7.47
N ILE A 92 -14.66 -5.67 6.28
CA ILE A 92 -13.20 -5.59 6.16
C ILE A 92 -12.69 -4.31 6.84
N GLY A 93 -13.38 -3.18 6.65
CA GLY A 93 -13.05 -1.91 7.28
C GLY A 93 -13.07 -1.98 8.80
N ASN A 94 -14.01 -2.72 9.40
CA ASN A 94 -14.08 -2.95 10.84
C ASN A 94 -12.89 -3.77 11.39
N LEU A 95 -12.24 -4.58 10.57
CA LEU A 95 -11.01 -5.27 10.93
C LEU A 95 -9.77 -4.36 10.83
N HIS A 96 -9.92 -3.11 10.36
CA HIS A 96 -8.82 -2.17 10.10
C HIS A 96 -7.73 -2.71 9.18
N MET A 97 -8.11 -3.63 8.28
CA MET A 97 -7.19 -4.25 7.33
C MET A 97 -7.05 -3.40 6.06
N PRO A 98 -5.81 -3.27 5.53
CA PRO A 98 -5.62 -2.64 4.22
C PRO A 98 -6.37 -3.43 3.14
N MET A 99 -7.06 -2.73 2.25
CA MET A 99 -7.89 -3.30 1.21
C MET A 99 -7.58 -2.67 -0.14
N GLU A 100 -7.44 -3.50 -1.17
CA GLU A 100 -7.40 -3.10 -2.57
C GLU A 100 -8.75 -3.40 -3.21
N VAL A 101 -9.31 -2.41 -3.90
CA VAL A 101 -10.59 -2.56 -4.61
C VAL A 101 -10.37 -2.25 -6.08
N THR A 102 -10.80 -3.16 -6.93
CA THR A 102 -10.86 -2.99 -8.39
C THR A 102 -12.31 -3.06 -8.86
N GLU A 103 -12.56 -2.93 -10.14
CA GLU A 103 -13.90 -3.05 -10.71
C GLU A 103 -14.54 -4.45 -10.50
N SER A 104 -13.70 -5.49 -10.36
CA SER A 104 -14.18 -6.89 -10.35
C SER A 104 -13.85 -7.66 -9.10
N GLN A 105 -13.04 -7.10 -8.18
CA GLN A 105 -12.59 -7.84 -6.99
C GLN A 105 -12.12 -6.94 -5.85
N ILE A 106 -12.21 -7.49 -4.64
CA ILE A 106 -11.58 -6.96 -3.44
C ILE A 106 -10.43 -7.89 -3.06
N ARG A 107 -9.29 -7.32 -2.69
CA ARG A 107 -8.15 -8.03 -2.11
C ARG A 107 -7.82 -7.50 -0.72
N VAL A 108 -7.47 -8.40 0.17
CA VAL A 108 -7.02 -8.11 1.54
C VAL A 108 -5.80 -8.97 1.83
N VAL A 109 -4.90 -8.53 2.70
CA VAL A 109 -3.78 -9.37 3.14
C VAL A 109 -4.30 -10.67 3.73
N ASP A 110 -3.64 -11.78 3.43
CA ASP A 110 -3.99 -13.10 3.98
C ASP A 110 -3.78 -13.13 5.49
N ASP A 111 -4.88 -13.10 6.22
CA ASP A 111 -4.93 -13.06 7.69
C ASP A 111 -6.00 -14.03 8.22
N PRO A 112 -5.73 -14.77 9.31
CA PRO A 112 -6.71 -15.69 9.90
C PRO A 112 -8.05 -15.03 10.27
N ALA A 113 -8.04 -13.77 10.74
CA ALA A 113 -9.28 -13.07 11.10
C ALA A 113 -10.15 -12.81 9.87
N VAL A 114 -9.51 -12.45 8.74
CA VAL A 114 -10.21 -12.25 7.45
C VAL A 114 -10.76 -13.57 6.93
N ARG A 115 -9.99 -14.66 6.99
CA ARG A 115 -10.47 -15.99 6.60
C ARG A 115 -11.68 -16.42 7.40
N ASN A 116 -11.63 -16.27 8.74
CA ASN A 116 -12.74 -16.59 9.62
C ASN A 116 -13.99 -15.74 9.32
N LEU A 117 -13.80 -14.44 9.07
CA LEU A 117 -14.89 -13.55 8.69
C LEU A 117 -15.60 -14.08 7.43
N PHE A 118 -14.85 -14.38 6.36
CA PHE A 118 -15.42 -14.79 5.09
C PHE A 118 -16.08 -16.17 5.18
N GLN A 119 -15.48 -17.10 5.91
CA GLN A 119 -16.09 -18.41 6.19
C GLN A 119 -17.43 -18.29 6.93
N ASN A 120 -17.48 -17.43 7.97
CA ASN A 120 -18.71 -17.21 8.74
C ASN A 120 -19.81 -16.52 7.92
N MET A 121 -19.42 -15.68 6.96
CA MET A 121 -20.36 -14.99 6.08
C MET A 121 -20.76 -15.82 4.86
N GLY A 122 -20.12 -16.97 4.64
CA GLY A 122 -20.36 -17.83 3.47
C GLY A 122 -19.87 -17.24 2.15
N PHE A 123 -18.86 -16.36 2.18
CA PHE A 123 -18.25 -15.81 0.97
C PHE A 123 -17.20 -16.76 0.42
N ASP A 124 -17.26 -16.99 -0.90
CA ASP A 124 -16.21 -17.66 -1.63
C ASP A 124 -15.01 -16.74 -1.82
N TYR A 125 -13.83 -17.24 -1.48
CA TYR A 125 -12.58 -16.50 -1.65
C TYR A 125 -11.46 -17.40 -2.15
N GLN A 126 -10.44 -16.78 -2.74
CA GLN A 126 -9.20 -17.45 -3.17
C GLN A 126 -8.01 -16.84 -2.44
N VAL A 127 -6.98 -17.66 -2.19
CA VAL A 127 -5.71 -17.19 -1.64
C VAL A 127 -4.66 -17.24 -2.74
N GLU A 128 -4.11 -16.09 -3.07
CA GLU A 128 -3.20 -15.92 -4.21
C GLU A 128 -1.95 -15.14 -3.78
N SER A 129 -0.91 -15.20 -4.62
CA SER A 129 0.31 -14.40 -4.43
C SER A 129 0.31 -13.29 -5.48
N GLU A 130 0.01 -12.04 -5.04
CA GLU A 130 -0.22 -10.91 -5.93
C GLU A 130 0.53 -9.64 -5.51
N ILE A 131 0.74 -8.74 -6.46
CA ILE A 131 1.16 -7.37 -6.14
C ILE A 131 -0.02 -6.68 -5.48
N PHE A 132 0.10 -6.40 -4.20
CA PHE A 132 -0.96 -5.80 -3.41
C PHE A 132 -0.75 -4.29 -3.23
N GLN A 133 -1.69 -3.50 -3.76
CA GLN A 133 -1.65 -2.04 -3.73
C GLN A 133 -2.93 -1.50 -3.09
N PRO A 134 -3.03 -1.55 -1.75
CA PRO A 134 -4.26 -1.17 -1.06
C PRO A 134 -4.58 0.30 -1.29
N ILE A 135 -5.88 0.61 -1.28
CA ILE A 135 -6.38 1.98 -1.25
C ILE A 135 -5.68 2.68 -0.09
N LYS A 136 -5.16 3.87 -0.35
CA LYS A 136 -4.77 4.78 0.73
C LYS A 136 -6.05 5.16 1.46
N GLY A 137 -6.41 4.34 2.43
CA GLY A 137 -7.48 4.69 3.33
C GLY A 137 -7.12 5.97 4.05
N ALA A 138 -8.08 6.58 4.69
CA ALA A 138 -7.91 7.68 5.63
C ALA A 138 -7.08 7.29 6.89
N ILE A 139 -6.10 6.41 6.76
CA ILE A 139 -5.10 6.06 7.78
C ILE A 139 -4.13 7.24 7.98
N GLY A 140 -4.57 8.43 7.80
CA GLY A 140 -3.80 9.64 7.99
C GLY A 140 -4.58 10.78 8.62
N ILE A 141 -5.86 10.58 8.95
CA ILE A 141 -6.54 11.43 9.90
C ILE A 141 -6.20 10.87 11.27
N GLY A 142 -4.95 11.07 11.68
CA GLY A 142 -4.57 10.97 13.08
C GLY A 142 -5.43 11.95 13.84
N HIS A 143 -6.46 11.45 14.49
CA HIS A 143 -7.06 12.16 15.59
C HIS A 143 -5.98 12.24 16.68
N SER A 144 -5.16 13.29 16.62
CA SER A 144 -4.41 13.74 17.78
C SER A 144 -5.46 14.21 18.78
N HIS A 145 -5.89 13.30 19.63
CA HIS A 145 -6.58 13.67 20.84
C HIS A 145 -5.56 14.35 21.76
N ASP A 146 -5.39 15.65 21.55
CA ASP A 146 -4.78 16.53 22.52
C ASP A 146 -5.71 16.60 23.72
N HIS A 147 -5.52 15.63 24.63
CA HIS A 147 -6.10 15.71 25.97
C HIS A 147 -5.30 16.76 26.76
N ASN A 148 -5.54 18.04 26.49
CA ASN A 148 -5.16 19.10 27.38
C ASN A 148 -6.17 19.13 28.53
N MET A 149 -5.96 18.29 29.52
CA MET A 149 -6.64 18.37 30.81
C MET A 149 -5.96 19.44 31.65
N GLY A 150 -6.28 20.68 31.39
CA GLY A 150 -6.02 21.78 32.32
C GLY A 150 -6.99 21.70 33.47
N HIS A 151 -6.59 21.06 34.57
CA HIS A 151 -7.24 21.20 35.87
C HIS A 151 -6.71 22.45 36.54
N ASP A 152 -7.40 23.57 36.36
CA ASP A 152 -7.29 24.70 37.29
C ASP A 152 -8.34 24.54 38.38
N HIS A 153 -7.90 24.08 39.54
CA HIS A 153 -8.62 24.21 40.80
C HIS A 153 -8.22 25.55 41.43
N GLU A 154 -9.00 26.57 41.26
CA GLU A 154 -8.99 27.72 42.16
C GLU A 154 -9.98 27.51 43.28
N HIS A 155 -9.46 27.25 44.47
CA HIS A 155 -10.15 27.46 45.74
C HIS A 155 -9.99 28.90 46.13
N SER A 156 -11.08 29.62 46.31
CA SER A 156 -11.13 30.89 47.04
C SER A 156 -12.33 30.91 47.95
N HIS A 157 -12.02 31.25 49.17
CA HIS A 157 -12.80 31.42 50.38
C HIS A 157 -14.17 32.09 50.24
#